data_2a38eb27cda50f1a27f471ef4c9010ef
#
_entry.id   2a38eb27cda50f1a27f471ef4c9010ef
#
_cell.length_a   1.000
_cell.length_b   1.000
_cell.length_c   1.000
_cell.angle_alpha   90.00
_cell.angle_beta   90.00
_cell.angle_gamma   90.00
#
_symmetry.space_group_name_H-M   'P 1'
#
loop_
_entity.id
_entity.type
_entity.pdbx_description
1 polymer ?
#
loop_
_entity_poly.entity_id
_entity_poly.type
_entity_poly.pdbx_seq_one_letter_code
_entity_poly.pdbx_strand_id
1 'polypeptide(L)'
;MTEIHELGVAESAKQIREGALSAVKLAEVLLTRIEAHSELKAWVYLNRDAVLAAAQTCDAAQRKGEGKGALHGVPVGLKDIYCTAGIPTTACSKVYANHVPDEDATTVVRLKAAGAIILGKTVTTEFACSDPSPTINPWNAAHTPGGSSSGSAVAVAARHCAVAFGSQTRGSVLRPAAYNGVVGLKPTFGRVSRRGVIPVSWSLDHVGWMTRSVEDAALVLQVMAGADRGDPVCVTDPVPDYLTDLDQGSPPRIGLLKDFFFDNADVETREHIESVSELLASAGAELVTLSLPGSFAASMEDQVVIMAVEAATFHEPMYRQRANDYGPMLRDLIERGLATDGLTYSRALERRLAFTADARRLAAAVDVLMTPSTPTPALADVTNTGDTLFQGPWTACGLPTITLPTGLAASGLPLGIQLAADSFDESGLLQHAHWCERQLNNRLLPPGI
;
A
#
# COMPACT_ATOMS: atom_id res chain seq x y z
N MET A 1 -26.23 7.36 -13.37
CA MET A 1 -25.29 6.27 -13.72
C MET A 1 -23.93 6.67 -13.20
N THR A 2 -23.25 5.79 -12.51
CA THR A 2 -21.87 6.02 -12.03
C THR A 2 -20.94 6.23 -13.23
N GLU A 3 -20.09 7.23 -13.19
CA GLU A 3 -19.07 7.48 -14.21
C GLU A 3 -18.09 6.29 -14.27
N ILE A 4 -17.64 5.92 -15.46
CA ILE A 4 -16.81 4.72 -15.66
C ILE A 4 -15.50 4.77 -14.81
N HIS A 5 -14.89 5.93 -14.65
CA HIS A 5 -13.68 6.09 -13.84
C HIS A 5 -13.93 5.99 -12.33
N GLU A 6 -15.19 6.08 -11.88
CA GLU A 6 -15.58 5.88 -10.49
C GLU A 6 -15.83 4.41 -10.14
N LEU A 7 -15.83 3.50 -11.11
CA LEU A 7 -15.98 2.07 -10.84
C LEU A 7 -14.77 1.54 -10.04
N GLY A 8 -15.04 0.75 -9.01
CA GLY A 8 -14.04 -0.01 -8.27
C GLY A 8 -13.50 -1.20 -9.07
N VAL A 9 -12.60 -1.97 -8.47
CA VAL A 9 -12.04 -3.19 -9.08
C VAL A 9 -13.12 -4.24 -9.30
N ALA A 10 -13.89 -4.54 -8.23
CA ALA A 10 -14.93 -5.57 -8.23
C ALA A 10 -16.02 -5.24 -9.25
N GLU A 11 -16.52 -4.01 -9.24
CA GLU A 11 -17.59 -3.60 -10.14
C GLU A 11 -17.11 -3.53 -11.60
N SER A 12 -15.89 -3.05 -11.87
CA SER A 12 -15.29 -3.06 -13.22
C SER A 12 -15.18 -4.50 -13.76
N ALA A 13 -14.63 -5.41 -12.95
CA ALA A 13 -14.48 -6.81 -13.33
C ALA A 13 -15.85 -7.48 -13.60
N LYS A 14 -16.84 -7.17 -12.75
CA LYS A 14 -18.22 -7.67 -12.91
C LYS A 14 -18.85 -7.18 -14.19
N GLN A 15 -18.85 -5.88 -14.46
CA GLN A 15 -19.45 -5.30 -15.66
C GLN A 15 -18.77 -5.79 -16.95
N ILE A 16 -17.45 -6.00 -16.94
CA ILE A 16 -16.73 -6.58 -18.08
C ILE A 16 -17.16 -8.03 -18.29
N ARG A 17 -17.25 -8.83 -17.24
CA ARG A 17 -17.67 -10.24 -17.29
C ARG A 17 -19.11 -10.39 -17.80
N GLU A 18 -20.00 -9.47 -17.42
CA GLU A 18 -21.39 -9.42 -17.85
C GLU A 18 -21.58 -8.81 -19.26
N GLY A 19 -20.51 -8.25 -19.83
CA GLY A 19 -20.56 -7.58 -21.14
C GLY A 19 -21.22 -6.20 -21.14
N ALA A 20 -21.50 -5.63 -19.96
CA ALA A 20 -22.05 -4.29 -19.78
C ALA A 20 -21.00 -3.18 -20.01
N LEU A 21 -19.73 -3.51 -19.81
CA LEU A 21 -18.58 -2.63 -20.05
C LEU A 21 -17.54 -3.38 -20.87
N SER A 22 -16.89 -2.72 -21.85
CA SER A 22 -15.72 -3.27 -22.52
C SER A 22 -14.44 -2.84 -21.82
N ALA A 23 -13.44 -3.74 -21.78
CA ALA A 23 -12.11 -3.43 -21.26
C ALA A 23 -11.44 -2.27 -22.02
N VAL A 24 -11.68 -2.20 -23.35
CA VAL A 24 -11.21 -1.08 -24.20
C VAL A 24 -11.81 0.23 -23.72
N LYS A 25 -13.14 0.28 -23.48
CA LYS A 25 -13.80 1.52 -23.04
C LYS A 25 -13.30 1.98 -21.67
N LEU A 26 -13.10 1.04 -20.73
CA LEU A 26 -12.52 1.35 -19.43
C LEU A 26 -11.10 1.91 -19.58
N ALA A 27 -10.24 1.23 -20.36
CA ALA A 27 -8.88 1.67 -20.60
C ALA A 27 -8.80 3.06 -21.25
N GLU A 28 -9.63 3.33 -22.26
CA GLU A 28 -9.70 4.65 -22.91
C GLU A 28 -10.07 5.77 -21.94
N VAL A 29 -11.10 5.56 -21.11
CA VAL A 29 -11.52 6.55 -20.11
C VAL A 29 -10.40 6.84 -19.11
N LEU A 30 -9.75 5.79 -18.58
CA LEU A 30 -8.65 5.95 -17.61
C LEU A 30 -7.43 6.64 -18.25
N LEU A 31 -7.04 6.25 -19.46
CA LEU A 31 -5.91 6.88 -20.18
C LEU A 31 -6.19 8.36 -20.48
N THR A 32 -7.40 8.70 -20.91
CA THR A 32 -7.80 10.10 -21.13
C THR A 32 -7.73 10.90 -19.83
N ARG A 33 -8.14 10.29 -18.72
CA ARG A 33 -8.10 10.93 -17.42
C ARG A 33 -6.65 11.14 -16.92
N ILE A 34 -5.76 10.19 -17.16
CA ILE A 34 -4.32 10.32 -16.86
C ILE A 34 -3.71 11.49 -17.65
N GLU A 35 -4.07 11.61 -18.92
CA GLU A 35 -3.61 12.72 -19.77
C GLU A 35 -4.14 14.07 -19.28
N ALA A 36 -5.42 14.13 -18.88
CA ALA A 36 -6.05 15.35 -18.37
C ALA A 36 -5.45 15.84 -17.03
N HIS A 37 -4.89 14.95 -16.22
CA HIS A 37 -4.27 15.27 -14.92
C HIS A 37 -2.77 14.92 -14.91
N SER A 38 -2.07 15.10 -16.04
CA SER A 38 -0.65 14.77 -16.17
C SER A 38 0.25 15.61 -15.25
N GLU A 39 -0.21 16.77 -14.79
CA GLU A 39 0.45 17.63 -13.81
C GLU A 39 0.65 16.94 -12.45
N LEU A 40 -0.18 15.94 -12.10
CA LEU A 40 -0.04 15.16 -10.86
C LEU A 40 1.21 14.28 -10.85
N LYS A 41 1.81 13.99 -12.00
CA LYS A 41 3.05 13.21 -12.15
C LYS A 41 3.00 11.88 -11.40
N ALA A 42 1.86 11.19 -11.50
CA ALA A 42 1.67 9.90 -10.83
C ALA A 42 2.33 8.72 -11.56
N TRP A 43 2.66 8.87 -12.84
CA TRP A 43 3.16 7.82 -13.71
C TRP A 43 4.57 8.13 -14.23
N VAL A 44 5.46 7.14 -14.19
CA VAL A 44 6.82 7.21 -14.76
C VAL A 44 6.88 6.53 -16.12
N TYR A 45 6.01 5.54 -16.37
CA TYR A 45 5.90 4.86 -17.65
C TYR A 45 4.44 4.53 -17.97
N LEU A 46 4.02 4.89 -19.18
CA LEU A 46 2.73 4.55 -19.78
C LEU A 46 2.95 4.24 -21.26
N ASN A 47 2.28 3.21 -21.76
CA ASN A 47 2.25 2.92 -23.20
C ASN A 47 0.79 2.70 -23.61
N ARG A 48 0.18 3.77 -24.14
CA ARG A 48 -1.23 3.81 -24.52
C ARG A 48 -1.59 2.68 -25.49
N ASP A 49 -0.77 2.48 -26.53
CA ASP A 49 -1.07 1.49 -27.57
C ASP A 49 -1.00 0.06 -27.02
N ALA A 50 -0.01 -0.24 -26.17
CA ALA A 50 0.11 -1.54 -25.52
C ALA A 50 -1.07 -1.83 -24.59
N VAL A 51 -1.52 -0.82 -23.82
CA VAL A 51 -2.68 -0.94 -22.93
C VAL A 51 -3.96 -1.22 -23.74
N LEU A 52 -4.19 -0.47 -24.81
CA LEU A 52 -5.37 -0.67 -25.67
C LEU A 52 -5.33 -2.03 -26.40
N ALA A 53 -4.18 -2.47 -26.86
CA ALA A 53 -4.01 -3.81 -27.45
C ALA A 53 -4.31 -4.94 -26.44
N ALA A 54 -3.86 -4.79 -25.19
CA ALA A 54 -4.19 -5.72 -24.11
C ALA A 54 -5.69 -5.72 -23.81
N ALA A 55 -6.32 -4.55 -23.77
CA ALA A 55 -7.77 -4.41 -23.56
C ALA A 55 -8.59 -5.04 -24.69
N GLN A 56 -8.18 -4.85 -25.94
CA GLN A 56 -8.79 -5.52 -27.11
C GLN A 56 -8.70 -7.04 -27.02
N THR A 57 -7.55 -7.55 -26.53
CA THR A 57 -7.35 -8.98 -26.29
C THR A 57 -8.30 -9.51 -25.23
N CYS A 58 -8.50 -8.75 -24.12
CA CYS A 58 -9.47 -9.10 -23.09
C CYS A 58 -10.90 -9.13 -23.63
N ASP A 59 -11.33 -8.10 -24.38
CA ASP A 59 -12.66 -8.06 -24.98
C ASP A 59 -12.89 -9.19 -25.99
N ALA A 60 -11.84 -9.57 -26.76
CA ALA A 60 -11.92 -10.69 -27.68
C ALA A 60 -12.09 -12.03 -26.97
N ALA A 61 -11.35 -12.23 -25.86
CA ALA A 61 -11.48 -13.42 -25.01
C ALA A 61 -12.88 -13.48 -24.35
N GLN A 62 -13.37 -12.35 -23.84
CA GLN A 62 -14.69 -12.26 -23.20
C GLN A 62 -15.81 -12.64 -24.17
N ARG A 63 -15.78 -12.16 -25.42
CA ARG A 63 -16.77 -12.53 -26.45
C ARG A 63 -16.79 -14.01 -26.80
N LYS A 64 -15.68 -14.72 -26.60
CA LYS A 64 -15.58 -16.17 -26.81
C LYS A 64 -15.94 -17.00 -25.58
N GLY A 65 -16.25 -16.36 -24.45
CA GLY A 65 -16.41 -17.05 -23.15
C GLY A 65 -15.09 -17.53 -22.54
N GLU A 66 -13.95 -17.01 -22.99
CA GLU A 66 -12.58 -17.35 -22.54
C GLU A 66 -12.04 -16.28 -21.58
N GLY A 67 -12.90 -15.54 -20.86
CA GLY A 67 -12.51 -14.54 -19.89
C GLY A 67 -11.60 -15.15 -18.80
N LYS A 68 -10.52 -14.44 -18.43
CA LYS A 68 -9.52 -14.92 -17.48
C LYS A 68 -9.77 -14.35 -16.09
N GLY A 69 -9.95 -15.22 -15.08
CA GLY A 69 -9.86 -14.88 -13.66
C GLY A 69 -10.67 -13.68 -13.17
N ALA A 70 -10.44 -13.33 -11.90
CA ALA A 70 -11.25 -12.35 -11.17
C ALA A 70 -10.99 -10.88 -11.55
N LEU A 71 -9.86 -10.58 -12.20
CA LEU A 71 -9.47 -9.23 -12.60
C LEU A 71 -9.52 -9.02 -14.12
N HIS A 72 -10.27 -9.88 -14.85
CA HIS A 72 -10.31 -9.84 -16.31
C HIS A 72 -10.68 -8.45 -16.86
N GLY A 73 -9.76 -7.87 -17.63
CA GLY A 73 -9.93 -6.57 -18.28
C GLY A 73 -9.74 -5.35 -17.37
N VAL A 74 -9.40 -5.53 -16.09
CA VAL A 74 -9.18 -4.42 -15.15
C VAL A 74 -7.77 -3.84 -15.29
N PRO A 75 -7.62 -2.52 -15.57
CA PRO A 75 -6.31 -1.86 -15.62
C PRO A 75 -5.73 -1.63 -14.22
N VAL A 76 -4.43 -1.98 -14.04
CA VAL A 76 -3.73 -1.95 -12.74
C VAL A 76 -2.44 -1.14 -12.84
N GLY A 77 -2.19 -0.25 -11.88
CA GLY A 77 -0.92 0.47 -11.73
C GLY A 77 0.10 -0.34 -10.92
N LEU A 78 1.37 -0.29 -11.33
CA LEU A 78 2.47 -0.94 -10.63
C LEU A 78 3.52 0.09 -10.19
N LYS A 79 3.86 0.13 -8.92
CA LYS A 79 5.00 0.94 -8.45
C LYS A 79 6.27 0.58 -9.22
N ASP A 80 7.09 1.54 -9.56
CA ASP A 80 8.26 1.35 -10.44
C ASP A 80 9.43 0.59 -9.79
N ILE A 81 9.11 -0.39 -8.99
CA ILE A 81 10.03 -1.39 -8.42
C ILE A 81 9.58 -2.83 -8.71
N TYR A 82 8.41 -3.01 -9.34
CA TYR A 82 7.92 -4.33 -9.74
C TYR A 82 8.52 -4.68 -11.10
N CYS A 83 9.45 -5.63 -11.14
CA CYS A 83 10.01 -6.13 -12.38
C CYS A 83 8.90 -6.61 -13.32
N THR A 84 8.87 -6.04 -14.51
CA THR A 84 7.88 -6.36 -15.53
C THR A 84 8.62 -6.62 -16.83
N ALA A 85 8.57 -7.84 -17.34
CA ALA A 85 9.34 -8.27 -18.50
C ALA A 85 9.11 -7.35 -19.72
N GLY A 86 10.19 -6.81 -20.28
CA GLY A 86 10.17 -5.90 -21.42
C GLY A 86 9.66 -4.48 -21.13
N ILE A 87 9.35 -4.15 -19.87
CA ILE A 87 8.91 -2.80 -19.48
C ILE A 87 9.96 -2.16 -18.56
N PRO A 88 10.41 -0.93 -18.84
CA PRO A 88 11.34 -0.21 -17.97
C PRO A 88 10.90 -0.23 -16.51
N THR A 89 11.81 -0.61 -15.61
CA THR A 89 11.61 -0.66 -14.16
C THR A 89 12.79 0.03 -13.51
N THR A 90 12.69 1.34 -13.38
CA THR A 90 13.84 2.22 -13.10
C THR A 90 14.04 2.50 -11.62
N ALA A 91 13.10 2.08 -10.76
CA ALA A 91 13.05 2.47 -9.35
C ALA A 91 13.16 4.01 -9.15
N CYS A 92 12.77 4.78 -10.17
CA CYS A 92 12.92 6.24 -10.25
C CYS A 92 14.35 6.71 -9.91
N SER A 93 15.38 5.92 -10.26
CA SER A 93 16.80 6.18 -9.97
C SER A 93 17.63 6.29 -11.25
N LYS A 94 18.62 7.18 -11.21
CA LYS A 94 19.65 7.27 -12.25
C LYS A 94 20.45 5.96 -12.37
N VAL A 95 20.59 5.23 -11.26
CA VAL A 95 21.30 3.94 -11.21
C VAL A 95 20.63 2.90 -12.11
N TYR A 96 19.30 2.89 -12.16
CA TYR A 96 18.49 1.97 -12.95
C TYR A 96 17.80 2.62 -14.15
N ALA A 97 18.28 3.79 -14.63
CA ALA A 97 17.63 4.54 -15.72
C ALA A 97 17.36 3.71 -16.99
N ASN A 98 18.19 2.70 -17.28
CA ASN A 98 18.06 1.84 -18.45
C ASN A 98 17.71 0.38 -18.08
N HIS A 99 17.25 0.13 -16.84
CA HIS A 99 16.95 -1.22 -16.40
C HIS A 99 15.59 -1.69 -16.97
N VAL A 100 15.65 -2.74 -17.80
CA VAL A 100 14.48 -3.42 -18.36
C VAL A 100 14.58 -4.89 -17.94
N PRO A 101 13.70 -5.37 -17.05
CA PRO A 101 13.68 -6.76 -16.63
C PRO A 101 13.34 -7.71 -17.78
N ASP A 102 13.90 -8.91 -17.75
CA ASP A 102 13.57 -10.03 -18.64
C ASP A 102 12.52 -10.98 -18.06
N GLU A 103 12.28 -10.89 -16.74
CA GLU A 103 11.25 -11.66 -16.02
C GLU A 103 10.24 -10.76 -15.32
N ASP A 104 9.02 -11.26 -15.19
CA ASP A 104 7.97 -10.65 -14.37
C ASP A 104 8.16 -10.97 -12.88
N ALA A 105 7.91 -10.02 -12.01
CA ALA A 105 7.67 -10.31 -10.60
C ALA A 105 6.49 -11.26 -10.42
N THR A 106 6.51 -12.10 -9.38
CA THR A 106 5.41 -13.04 -9.09
C THR A 106 4.06 -12.34 -9.00
N THR A 107 4.00 -11.14 -8.41
CA THR A 107 2.80 -10.28 -8.40
C THR A 107 2.31 -10.00 -9.82
N VAL A 108 3.21 -9.65 -10.74
CA VAL A 108 2.86 -9.35 -12.14
C VAL A 108 2.37 -10.60 -12.87
N VAL A 109 3.00 -11.75 -12.62
CA VAL A 109 2.56 -13.05 -13.16
C VAL A 109 1.13 -13.36 -12.71
N ARG A 110 0.81 -13.18 -11.42
CA ARG A 110 -0.52 -13.43 -10.86
C ARG A 110 -1.57 -12.47 -11.41
N LEU A 111 -1.25 -11.18 -11.56
CA LEU A 111 -2.12 -10.20 -12.17
C LEU A 111 -2.49 -10.57 -13.62
N LYS A 112 -1.48 -10.90 -14.43
CA LYS A 112 -1.69 -11.35 -15.82
C LYS A 112 -2.50 -12.64 -15.89
N ALA A 113 -2.25 -13.59 -15.00
CA ALA A 113 -3.02 -14.84 -14.91
C ALA A 113 -4.49 -14.59 -14.51
N ALA A 114 -4.75 -13.61 -13.65
CA ALA A 114 -6.11 -13.17 -13.29
C ALA A 114 -6.79 -12.32 -14.38
N GLY A 115 -6.10 -12.02 -15.48
CA GLY A 115 -6.62 -11.27 -16.62
C GLY A 115 -6.53 -9.76 -16.48
N ALA A 116 -5.79 -9.24 -15.50
CA ALA A 116 -5.57 -7.80 -15.34
C ALA A 116 -4.73 -7.22 -16.50
N ILE A 117 -4.94 -5.96 -16.79
CA ILE A 117 -4.17 -5.18 -17.77
C ILE A 117 -3.13 -4.35 -17.01
N ILE A 118 -1.86 -4.51 -17.32
CA ILE A 118 -0.83 -3.64 -16.75
C ILE A 118 -0.94 -2.26 -17.42
N LEU A 119 -1.46 -1.27 -16.67
CA LEU A 119 -1.69 0.08 -17.16
C LEU A 119 -0.37 0.85 -17.34
N GLY A 120 0.55 0.69 -16.37
CA GLY A 120 1.84 1.35 -16.41
C GLY A 120 2.60 1.24 -15.10
N LYS A 121 3.69 2.04 -14.99
CA LYS A 121 4.53 2.13 -13.80
C LYS A 121 4.27 3.45 -13.09
N THR A 122 3.89 3.38 -11.82
CA THR A 122 3.65 4.56 -10.98
C THR A 122 4.94 5.05 -10.33
N VAL A 123 5.04 6.37 -10.15
CA VAL A 123 6.21 7.00 -9.53
C VAL A 123 6.41 6.49 -8.10
N THR A 124 7.66 6.23 -7.77
CA THR A 124 8.13 5.94 -6.41
C THR A 124 9.18 6.97 -5.99
N THR A 125 9.47 7.08 -4.70
CA THR A 125 10.73 7.68 -4.26
C THR A 125 11.90 6.79 -4.72
N GLU A 126 13.10 7.32 -4.83
CA GLU A 126 14.24 6.57 -5.35
C GLU A 126 14.45 5.25 -4.60
N PHE A 127 14.44 4.13 -5.31
CA PHE A 127 14.50 2.76 -4.77
C PHE A 127 13.55 2.52 -3.59
N ALA A 128 12.37 3.15 -3.61
CA ALA A 128 11.39 3.10 -2.52
C ALA A 128 11.90 3.62 -1.17
N CYS A 129 12.99 4.37 -1.14
CA CYS A 129 13.56 5.02 0.04
C CYS A 129 12.98 6.43 0.27
N SER A 130 13.70 7.30 0.97
CA SER A 130 13.11 8.53 1.53
C SER A 130 13.21 9.77 0.63
N ASP A 131 14.05 9.75 -0.42
CA ASP A 131 14.20 10.90 -1.32
C ASP A 131 12.86 11.26 -1.98
N PRO A 132 12.37 12.51 -1.89
CA PRO A 132 11.02 12.85 -2.32
C PRO A 132 10.84 12.69 -3.82
N SER A 133 9.63 12.28 -4.22
CA SER A 133 9.26 12.09 -5.63
C SER A 133 8.67 13.37 -6.23
N PRO A 134 8.62 13.50 -7.57
CA PRO A 134 8.00 14.64 -8.23
C PRO A 134 6.46 14.61 -8.20
N THR A 135 5.85 13.56 -7.65
CA THR A 135 4.38 13.39 -7.61
C THR A 135 3.73 14.49 -6.77
N ILE A 136 2.60 15.00 -7.24
CA ILE A 136 1.85 16.10 -6.61
C ILE A 136 0.62 15.53 -5.91
N ASN A 137 0.35 16.00 -4.69
CA ASN A 137 -0.83 15.63 -3.92
C ASN A 137 -2.08 16.25 -4.58
N PRO A 138 -3.09 15.46 -5.00
CA PRO A 138 -4.27 15.95 -5.69
C PRO A 138 -5.21 16.77 -4.79
N TRP A 139 -5.05 16.68 -3.47
CA TRP A 139 -5.82 17.49 -2.51
C TRP A 139 -5.27 18.91 -2.39
N ASN A 140 -3.94 19.04 -2.38
CA ASN A 140 -3.26 20.33 -2.30
C ASN A 140 -1.81 20.19 -2.78
N ALA A 141 -1.46 20.88 -3.85
CA ALA A 141 -0.15 20.79 -4.47
C ALA A 141 1.02 21.30 -3.58
N ALA A 142 0.72 22.06 -2.53
CA ALA A 142 1.72 22.51 -1.56
C ALA A 142 2.04 21.47 -0.49
N HIS A 143 1.31 20.34 -0.46
CA HIS A 143 1.45 19.29 0.53
C HIS A 143 2.04 18.02 -0.08
N THR A 144 2.76 17.25 0.73
CA THR A 144 3.33 15.97 0.29
C THR A 144 2.23 14.97 -0.09
N PRO A 145 2.39 14.17 -1.17
CA PRO A 145 1.50 13.03 -1.42
C PRO A 145 1.84 11.81 -0.55
N GLY A 146 2.84 11.95 0.33
CA GLY A 146 3.43 10.80 1.03
C GLY A 146 4.37 10.00 0.13
N GLY A 147 4.88 8.90 0.66
CA GLY A 147 5.80 8.01 -0.07
C GLY A 147 6.08 6.74 0.77
N SER A 148 6.82 5.82 0.19
CA SER A 148 7.48 5.86 -1.12
C SER A 148 6.55 5.54 -2.30
N SER A 149 5.33 4.98 -2.10
CA SER A 149 4.37 4.66 -3.16
C SER A 149 3.50 5.88 -3.53
N SER A 150 4.14 7.04 -3.74
CA SER A 150 3.47 8.32 -3.99
C SER A 150 2.58 8.29 -5.23
N GLY A 151 3.12 7.88 -6.38
CA GLY A 151 2.36 7.79 -7.63
C GLY A 151 1.21 6.79 -7.56
N SER A 152 1.36 5.68 -6.82
CA SER A 152 0.30 4.68 -6.66
C SER A 152 -0.91 5.24 -5.89
N ALA A 153 -0.67 5.94 -4.78
CA ALA A 153 -1.74 6.55 -4.00
C ALA A 153 -2.45 7.67 -4.78
N VAL A 154 -1.68 8.54 -5.43
CA VAL A 154 -2.23 9.62 -6.27
C VAL A 154 -3.02 9.08 -7.46
N ALA A 155 -2.53 8.03 -8.13
CA ALA A 155 -3.24 7.41 -9.25
C ALA A 155 -4.63 6.88 -8.85
N VAL A 156 -4.76 6.27 -7.66
CA VAL A 156 -6.05 5.79 -7.15
C VAL A 156 -6.94 6.95 -6.72
N ALA A 157 -6.40 7.93 -5.98
CA ALA A 157 -7.13 9.11 -5.53
C ALA A 157 -7.66 9.94 -6.70
N ALA A 158 -6.85 10.12 -7.76
CA ALA A 158 -7.22 10.86 -8.97
C ALA A 158 -8.07 10.03 -9.97
N ARG A 159 -8.48 8.82 -9.62
CA ARG A 159 -9.26 7.93 -10.51
C ARG A 159 -8.54 7.58 -11.81
N HIS A 160 -7.22 7.54 -11.80
CA HIS A 160 -6.44 7.05 -12.94
C HIS A 160 -6.51 5.53 -13.07
N CYS A 161 -6.77 4.84 -11.97
CA CYS A 161 -7.05 3.40 -11.90
C CYS A 161 -7.82 3.07 -10.61
N ALA A 162 -8.47 1.90 -10.58
CA ALA A 162 -9.19 1.42 -9.40
C ALA A 162 -8.23 0.82 -8.35
N VAL A 163 -7.07 0.33 -8.77
CA VAL A 163 -6.03 -0.25 -7.91
C VAL A 163 -4.64 0.08 -8.42
N ALA A 164 -3.73 0.39 -7.48
CA ALA A 164 -2.31 0.53 -7.76
C ALA A 164 -1.47 -0.15 -6.66
N PHE A 165 -0.46 -0.92 -7.10
CA PHE A 165 0.45 -1.64 -6.21
C PHE A 165 1.53 -0.72 -5.66
N GLY A 166 1.83 -0.91 -4.39
CA GLY A 166 2.91 -0.28 -3.65
C GLY A 166 3.75 -1.30 -2.90
N SER A 167 4.73 -0.84 -2.16
CA SER A 167 5.52 -1.66 -1.22
C SER A 167 5.68 -0.91 0.08
N GLN A 168 5.84 -1.64 1.19
CA GLN A 168 6.03 -1.03 2.50
C GLN A 168 7.15 -1.71 3.27
N THR A 169 8.17 -0.91 3.61
CA THR A 169 9.28 -1.27 4.52
C THR A 169 9.09 -0.65 5.90
N ARG A 170 8.45 0.52 5.96
CA ARG A 170 8.04 1.22 7.19
C ARG A 170 6.58 1.69 7.09
N GLY A 171 6.26 2.65 6.22
CA GLY A 171 4.92 3.22 6.07
C GLY A 171 4.48 3.45 4.63
N SER A 172 5.16 2.88 3.65
CA SER A 172 5.12 3.31 2.23
C SER A 172 3.91 2.84 1.42
N VAL A 173 2.93 2.17 2.02
CA VAL A 173 1.58 1.91 1.46
C VAL A 173 0.55 2.69 2.25
N LEU A 174 0.52 2.49 3.57
CA LEU A 174 -0.52 3.03 4.44
C LEU A 174 -0.47 4.55 4.56
N ARG A 175 0.76 5.13 4.68
CA ARG A 175 0.92 6.58 4.79
C ARG A 175 0.48 7.33 3.53
N PRO A 176 0.99 7.03 2.31
CA PRO A 176 0.51 7.70 1.11
C PRO A 176 -0.97 7.42 0.85
N ALA A 177 -1.52 6.24 1.20
CA ALA A 177 -2.95 5.98 1.14
C ALA A 177 -3.74 6.94 2.05
N ALA A 178 -3.32 7.11 3.31
CA ALA A 178 -3.95 8.03 4.25
C ALA A 178 -3.90 9.48 3.76
N TYR A 179 -2.73 9.96 3.30
CA TYR A 179 -2.57 11.33 2.81
C TYR A 179 -3.35 11.63 1.53
N ASN A 180 -3.74 10.60 0.78
CA ASN A 180 -4.52 10.74 -0.44
C ASN A 180 -6.01 10.34 -0.27
N GLY A 181 -6.43 9.96 0.93
CA GLY A 181 -7.83 9.66 1.23
C GLY A 181 -8.32 8.39 0.53
N VAL A 182 -7.49 7.37 0.43
CA VAL A 182 -7.82 6.07 -0.16
C VAL A 182 -7.53 4.92 0.80
N VAL A 183 -8.11 3.76 0.54
CA VAL A 183 -7.83 2.52 1.29
C VAL A 183 -6.44 2.02 0.92
N GLY A 184 -5.64 1.64 1.91
CA GLY A 184 -4.35 1.00 1.71
C GLY A 184 -4.26 -0.30 2.49
N LEU A 185 -3.89 -1.41 1.85
CA LEU A 185 -3.71 -2.71 2.50
C LEU A 185 -2.25 -3.16 2.44
N LYS A 186 -1.72 -3.53 3.60
CA LYS A 186 -0.48 -4.24 3.80
C LYS A 186 -0.80 -5.60 4.44
N PRO A 187 -0.76 -6.70 3.70
CA PRO A 187 -0.98 -8.05 4.26
C PRO A 187 0.08 -8.45 5.29
N THR A 188 -0.10 -9.57 5.95
CA THR A 188 0.92 -10.21 6.79
C THR A 188 2.22 -10.42 6.03
N PHE A 189 3.34 -10.26 6.71
CA PHE A 189 4.66 -10.58 6.14
C PHE A 189 4.70 -12.03 5.65
N GLY A 190 5.04 -12.21 4.37
CA GLY A 190 5.05 -13.53 3.73
C GLY A 190 3.70 -14.02 3.16
N ARG A 191 2.58 -13.30 3.34
CA ARG A 191 1.30 -13.67 2.70
C ARG A 191 1.33 -13.50 1.19
N VAL A 192 2.04 -12.49 0.69
CA VAL A 192 2.21 -12.18 -0.73
C VAL A 192 3.69 -12.19 -1.09
N SER A 193 4.04 -12.87 -2.18
CA SER A 193 5.42 -12.99 -2.66
C SER A 193 5.99 -11.62 -3.06
N ARG A 194 7.26 -11.41 -2.71
CA ARG A 194 8.08 -10.26 -3.08
C ARG A 194 9.08 -10.56 -4.18
N ARG A 195 9.08 -11.81 -4.72
CA ARG A 195 9.99 -12.19 -5.79
C ARG A 195 9.81 -11.25 -6.98
N GLY A 196 10.94 -10.68 -7.47
CA GLY A 196 10.95 -9.72 -8.57
C GLY A 196 10.51 -8.31 -8.19
N VAL A 197 10.36 -8.00 -6.89
CA VAL A 197 10.22 -6.62 -6.39
C VAL A 197 11.61 -6.15 -5.95
N ILE A 198 12.07 -4.99 -6.45
CA ILE A 198 13.35 -4.40 -6.06
C ILE A 198 13.31 -4.10 -4.56
N PRO A 199 14.22 -4.66 -3.73
CA PRO A 199 14.12 -4.59 -2.29
C PRO A 199 14.66 -3.28 -1.71
N VAL A 200 14.12 -2.91 -0.55
CA VAL A 200 14.75 -2.02 0.43
C VAL A 200 15.33 -2.86 1.57
N SER A 201 14.53 -3.77 2.12
CA SER A 201 14.89 -4.61 3.26
C SER A 201 14.17 -5.95 3.14
N TRP A 202 14.91 -7.03 2.91
CA TRP A 202 14.30 -8.36 2.69
C TRP A 202 13.55 -8.91 3.90
N SER A 203 13.82 -8.42 5.10
CA SER A 203 13.12 -8.85 6.31
C SER A 203 11.94 -7.95 6.70
N LEU A 204 11.80 -6.77 6.08
CA LEU A 204 10.75 -5.80 6.40
C LEU A 204 9.79 -5.52 5.24
N ASP A 205 10.21 -5.75 3.99
CA ASP A 205 9.41 -5.39 2.82
C ASP A 205 8.13 -6.19 2.70
N HIS A 206 7.04 -5.49 2.41
CA HIS A 206 5.74 -6.06 2.11
C HIS A 206 5.26 -5.56 0.74
N VAL A 207 4.63 -6.45 -0.02
CA VAL A 207 3.75 -6.06 -1.12
C VAL A 207 2.44 -5.56 -0.53
N GLY A 208 1.94 -4.45 -1.05
CA GLY A 208 0.63 -3.91 -0.68
C GLY A 208 0.06 -3.09 -1.83
N TRP A 209 -1.12 -2.55 -1.65
CA TRP A 209 -1.81 -1.80 -2.69
C TRP A 209 -2.76 -0.76 -2.10
N MET A 210 -3.20 0.13 -2.96
CA MET A 210 -4.23 1.13 -2.70
C MET A 210 -5.45 0.85 -3.56
N THR A 211 -6.64 1.00 -2.98
CA THR A 211 -7.95 0.90 -3.63
C THR A 211 -8.88 1.99 -3.08
N ARG A 212 -10.14 2.02 -3.52
CA ARG A 212 -11.12 2.96 -2.97
C ARG A 212 -12.14 2.32 -2.04
N SER A 213 -12.10 0.99 -1.88
CA SER A 213 -12.94 0.25 -0.96
C SER A 213 -12.19 -0.94 -0.36
N VAL A 214 -12.69 -1.43 0.77
CA VAL A 214 -12.19 -2.65 1.40
C VAL A 214 -12.51 -3.88 0.55
N GLU A 215 -13.67 -3.91 -0.12
CA GLU A 215 -14.05 -4.99 -1.05
C GLU A 215 -13.03 -5.14 -2.18
N ASP A 216 -12.63 -4.03 -2.81
CA ASP A 216 -11.58 -4.03 -3.84
C ASP A 216 -10.24 -4.53 -3.29
N ALA A 217 -9.88 -4.12 -2.06
CA ALA A 217 -8.65 -4.57 -1.41
C ALA A 217 -8.67 -6.08 -1.14
N ALA A 218 -9.82 -6.62 -0.71
CA ALA A 218 -10.03 -8.05 -0.47
C ALA A 218 -9.96 -8.87 -1.77
N LEU A 219 -10.60 -8.40 -2.84
CA LEU A 219 -10.53 -9.05 -4.16
C LEU A 219 -9.09 -9.13 -4.69
N VAL A 220 -8.31 -8.07 -4.53
CA VAL A 220 -6.90 -8.06 -4.92
C VAL A 220 -6.10 -9.02 -4.04
N LEU A 221 -6.35 -9.08 -2.72
CA LEU A 221 -5.68 -10.04 -1.85
C LEU A 221 -5.98 -11.50 -2.25
N GLN A 222 -7.23 -11.80 -2.61
CA GLN A 222 -7.63 -13.14 -3.08
C GLN A 222 -6.79 -13.60 -4.27
N VAL A 223 -6.44 -12.67 -5.16
CA VAL A 223 -5.60 -12.97 -6.35
C VAL A 223 -4.12 -13.02 -6.00
N MET A 224 -3.67 -12.21 -5.04
CA MET A 224 -2.24 -12.04 -4.74
C MET A 224 -1.68 -13.01 -3.70
N ALA A 225 -2.52 -13.50 -2.78
CA ALA A 225 -2.08 -14.39 -1.71
C ALA A 225 -1.69 -15.78 -2.23
N GLY A 226 -0.84 -16.47 -1.47
CA GLY A 226 -0.49 -17.86 -1.71
C GLY A 226 1.00 -18.12 -1.91
N ALA A 227 1.36 -19.39 -1.89
CA ALA A 227 2.73 -19.87 -1.90
C ALA A 227 3.53 -19.45 -3.14
N ASP A 228 4.78 -19.10 -2.93
CA ASP A 228 5.79 -18.92 -3.97
C ASP A 228 7.13 -19.49 -3.48
N ARG A 229 7.60 -20.55 -4.13
CA ARG A 229 8.89 -21.17 -3.81
C ARG A 229 10.09 -20.28 -4.15
N GLY A 230 9.88 -19.23 -4.95
CA GLY A 230 10.90 -18.26 -5.31
C GLY A 230 11.10 -17.14 -4.27
N ASP A 231 10.20 -17.02 -3.29
CA ASP A 231 10.37 -16.14 -2.12
C ASP A 231 10.45 -16.99 -0.84
N PRO A 232 11.64 -17.10 -0.21
CA PRO A 232 11.86 -18.02 0.91
C PRO A 232 11.04 -17.74 2.16
N VAL A 233 10.45 -16.55 2.27
CA VAL A 233 9.58 -16.17 3.41
C VAL A 233 8.10 -16.26 3.06
N CYS A 234 7.76 -16.55 1.81
CA CYS A 234 6.36 -16.69 1.42
C CYS A 234 5.77 -17.97 2.03
N VAL A 235 4.68 -17.80 2.80
CA VAL A 235 4.04 -18.93 3.49
C VAL A 235 3.35 -19.87 2.50
N THR A 236 3.27 -21.14 2.89
CA THR A 236 2.65 -22.20 2.08
C THR A 236 1.24 -22.54 2.54
N ASP A 237 0.75 -21.88 3.59
CA ASP A 237 -0.60 -22.08 4.12
C ASP A 237 -1.68 -21.81 3.06
N PRO A 238 -2.79 -22.54 3.10
CA PRO A 238 -3.92 -22.31 2.21
C PRO A 238 -4.38 -20.85 2.25
N VAL A 239 -4.80 -20.34 1.09
CA VAL A 239 -5.40 -19.00 1.00
C VAL A 239 -6.86 -19.12 1.42
N PRO A 240 -7.30 -18.38 2.47
CA PRO A 240 -8.72 -18.30 2.80
C PRO A 240 -9.54 -17.67 1.69
N ASP A 241 -10.85 -17.86 1.72
CA ASP A 241 -11.75 -17.03 0.93
C ASP A 241 -11.97 -15.70 1.66
N TYR A 242 -11.43 -14.61 1.10
CA TYR A 242 -11.53 -13.27 1.69
C TYR A 242 -12.81 -12.52 1.30
N LEU A 243 -13.66 -13.10 0.46
CA LEU A 243 -14.82 -12.41 -0.13
C LEU A 243 -16.16 -12.93 0.38
N THR A 244 -16.28 -14.25 0.57
CA THR A 244 -17.58 -14.89 0.86
C THR A 244 -18.28 -14.32 2.10
N ASP A 245 -17.53 -14.01 3.15
CA ASP A 245 -18.09 -13.53 4.41
C ASP A 245 -17.80 -12.04 4.67
N LEU A 246 -17.34 -11.30 3.66
CA LEU A 246 -16.93 -9.90 3.82
C LEU A 246 -18.07 -9.01 4.35
N ASP A 247 -19.29 -9.23 3.88
CA ASP A 247 -20.49 -8.47 4.28
C ASP A 247 -21.10 -8.94 5.62
N GLN A 248 -20.65 -10.07 6.15
CA GLN A 248 -21.20 -10.68 7.37
C GLN A 248 -20.53 -10.18 8.65
N GLY A 249 -19.57 -9.24 8.54
CA GLY A 249 -18.85 -8.67 9.67
C GLY A 249 -19.82 -8.11 10.73
N SER A 250 -19.73 -8.62 11.97
CA SER A 250 -20.40 -8.07 13.14
C SER A 250 -19.63 -6.86 13.68
N PRO A 251 -20.26 -6.01 14.54
CA PRO A 251 -19.54 -4.95 15.22
C PRO A 251 -18.31 -5.51 15.94
N PRO A 252 -17.09 -4.97 15.66
CA PRO A 252 -15.86 -5.50 16.21
C PRO A 252 -15.61 -5.09 17.66
N ARG A 253 -14.81 -5.91 18.34
CA ARG A 253 -14.11 -5.50 19.56
C ARG A 253 -12.79 -4.84 19.15
N ILE A 254 -12.72 -3.52 19.33
CA ILE A 254 -11.61 -2.66 18.88
C ILE A 254 -10.69 -2.35 20.05
N GLY A 255 -9.41 -2.72 19.94
CA GLY A 255 -8.35 -2.31 20.85
C GLY A 255 -7.83 -0.92 20.49
N LEU A 256 -8.20 0.08 21.29
CA LEU A 256 -7.76 1.45 21.08
C LEU A 256 -6.42 1.68 21.79
N LEU A 257 -5.38 1.96 21.00
CA LEU A 257 -4.05 2.25 21.49
C LEU A 257 -3.87 3.77 21.60
N LYS A 258 -4.03 4.30 22.80
CA LYS A 258 -3.86 5.74 23.08
C LYS A 258 -2.42 6.09 23.38
N ASP A 259 -1.72 5.23 24.12
CA ASP A 259 -0.30 5.40 24.44
C ASP A 259 0.50 5.61 23.16
N PHE A 260 1.46 6.54 23.16
CA PHE A 260 2.30 6.87 22.02
C PHE A 260 1.56 7.46 20.81
N PHE A 261 0.51 6.81 20.29
CA PHE A 261 -0.16 7.25 19.05
C PHE A 261 -0.92 8.57 19.25
N PHE A 262 -1.66 8.70 20.34
CA PHE A 262 -2.38 9.95 20.66
C PHE A 262 -1.43 11.04 21.16
N ASP A 263 -0.37 10.66 21.89
CA ASP A 263 0.64 11.61 22.37
C ASP A 263 1.46 12.24 21.23
N ASN A 264 1.64 11.52 20.12
CA ASN A 264 2.39 11.97 18.95
C ASN A 264 1.48 12.46 17.80
N ALA A 265 0.16 12.39 17.95
CA ALA A 265 -0.78 13.00 17.00
C ALA A 265 -0.97 14.50 17.31
N ASP A 266 -1.17 15.32 16.27
CA ASP A 266 -1.61 16.68 16.48
C ASP A 266 -3.04 16.73 17.09
N VAL A 267 -3.43 17.90 17.56
CA VAL A 267 -4.72 18.05 18.26
C VAL A 267 -5.89 17.68 17.35
N GLU A 268 -5.87 18.14 16.11
CA GLU A 268 -6.94 17.88 15.15
C GLU A 268 -7.08 16.40 14.82
N THR A 269 -5.99 15.71 14.54
CA THR A 269 -5.98 14.26 14.29
C THR A 269 -6.50 13.49 15.48
N ARG A 270 -6.06 13.84 16.71
CA ARG A 270 -6.50 13.18 17.94
C ARG A 270 -8.00 13.33 18.16
N GLU A 271 -8.51 14.57 18.11
CA GLU A 271 -9.94 14.87 18.30
C GLU A 271 -10.80 14.19 17.23
N HIS A 272 -10.32 14.16 15.97
CA HIS A 272 -11.00 13.46 14.90
C HIS A 272 -11.11 11.96 15.17
N ILE A 273 -10.03 11.31 15.60
CA ILE A 273 -10.02 9.86 15.88
C ILE A 273 -10.87 9.53 17.11
N GLU A 274 -10.93 10.42 18.11
CA GLU A 274 -11.87 10.27 19.24
C GLU A 274 -13.32 10.29 18.74
N SER A 275 -13.68 11.23 17.88
CA SER A 275 -15.02 11.30 17.25
C SER A 275 -15.34 10.06 16.40
N VAL A 276 -14.37 9.56 15.64
CA VAL A 276 -14.51 8.30 14.88
C VAL A 276 -14.74 7.12 15.82
N SER A 277 -13.99 7.05 16.94
CA SER A 277 -14.15 5.99 17.94
C SER A 277 -15.56 6.01 18.54
N GLU A 278 -16.10 7.19 18.89
CA GLU A 278 -17.46 7.37 19.41
C GLU A 278 -18.53 6.96 18.38
N LEU A 279 -18.32 7.29 17.10
CA LEU A 279 -19.21 6.89 16.01
C LEU A 279 -19.26 5.35 15.89
N LEU A 280 -18.10 4.69 15.87
CA LEU A 280 -18.02 3.22 15.78
C LEU A 280 -18.65 2.54 17.01
N ALA A 281 -18.42 3.08 18.21
CA ALA A 281 -19.05 2.58 19.44
C ALA A 281 -20.58 2.75 19.41
N SER A 282 -21.07 3.91 18.94
CA SER A 282 -22.51 4.17 18.77
C SER A 282 -23.17 3.25 17.74
N ALA A 283 -22.39 2.76 16.76
CA ALA A 283 -22.81 1.76 15.77
C ALA A 283 -22.73 0.31 16.30
N GLY A 284 -22.23 0.09 17.53
CA GLY A 284 -22.22 -1.19 18.21
C GLY A 284 -20.83 -1.79 18.45
N ALA A 285 -19.73 -1.17 18.04
CA ALA A 285 -18.40 -1.67 18.33
C ALA A 285 -18.09 -1.58 19.85
N GLU A 286 -17.41 -2.60 20.38
CA GLU A 286 -16.86 -2.59 21.73
C GLU A 286 -15.46 -1.95 21.72
N LEU A 287 -15.29 -0.82 22.42
CA LEU A 287 -13.98 -0.18 22.54
C LEU A 287 -13.27 -0.64 23.83
N VAL A 288 -12.05 -1.13 23.68
CA VAL A 288 -11.18 -1.53 24.80
C VAL A 288 -9.88 -0.75 24.71
N THR A 289 -9.54 0.01 25.74
CA THR A 289 -8.22 0.67 25.80
C THR A 289 -7.16 -0.37 26.15
N LEU A 290 -6.13 -0.47 25.33
CA LEU A 290 -4.98 -1.36 25.50
C LEU A 290 -3.70 -0.53 25.60
N SER A 291 -2.71 -1.07 26.30
CA SER A 291 -1.38 -0.46 26.43
C SER A 291 -0.34 -1.19 25.58
N LEU A 292 0.59 -0.43 25.03
CA LEU A 292 1.70 -0.96 24.24
C LEU A 292 2.65 -1.80 25.12
N PRO A 293 3.19 -2.89 24.60
CA PRO A 293 4.15 -3.71 25.34
C PRO A 293 5.50 -2.97 25.52
N GLY A 294 6.24 -3.31 26.58
CA GLY A 294 7.54 -2.68 26.85
C GLY A 294 8.56 -2.85 25.72
N SER A 295 8.47 -3.93 24.94
CA SER A 295 9.30 -4.17 23.74
C SER A 295 9.05 -3.19 22.58
N PHE A 296 7.95 -2.43 22.62
CA PHE A 296 7.63 -1.42 21.62
C PHE A 296 8.66 -0.29 21.58
N ALA A 297 9.21 0.12 22.72
CA ALA A 297 10.07 1.31 22.85
C ALA A 297 11.29 1.29 21.90
N ALA A 298 11.92 0.11 21.70
CA ALA A 298 13.08 -0.03 20.82
C ALA A 298 12.73 -0.31 19.35
N SER A 299 11.46 -0.66 19.06
CA SER A 299 11.06 -1.20 17.75
C SER A 299 11.31 -0.26 16.57
N MET A 300 11.20 1.06 16.82
CA MET A 300 11.37 2.09 15.79
C MET A 300 12.84 2.26 15.39
N GLU A 301 13.73 2.28 16.38
CA GLU A 301 15.19 2.39 16.14
C GLU A 301 15.71 1.09 15.53
N ASP A 302 15.31 -0.06 16.05
CA ASP A 302 15.68 -1.36 15.51
C ASP A 302 15.27 -1.53 14.05
N GLN A 303 14.08 -1.06 13.68
CA GLN A 303 13.62 -1.07 12.30
C GLN A 303 14.52 -0.24 11.38
N VAL A 304 15.01 0.92 11.84
CA VAL A 304 15.93 1.76 11.06
C VAL A 304 17.28 1.07 10.90
N VAL A 305 17.82 0.45 11.97
CA VAL A 305 19.07 -0.32 11.90
C VAL A 305 18.96 -1.47 10.91
N ILE A 306 17.88 -2.26 10.99
CA ILE A 306 17.66 -3.40 10.10
C ILE A 306 17.56 -2.92 8.66
N MET A 307 16.73 -1.91 8.39
CA MET A 307 16.54 -1.35 7.07
C MET A 307 17.84 -0.83 6.47
N ALA A 308 18.67 -0.12 7.26
CA ALA A 308 19.92 0.45 6.78
C ALA A 308 20.92 -0.64 6.35
N VAL A 309 21.12 -1.68 7.17
CA VAL A 309 22.04 -2.78 6.87
C VAL A 309 21.58 -3.56 5.64
N GLU A 310 20.31 -3.85 5.55
CA GLU A 310 19.76 -4.63 4.44
C GLU A 310 19.73 -3.84 3.14
N ALA A 311 19.40 -2.55 3.17
CA ALA A 311 19.53 -1.65 2.02
C ALA A 311 20.99 -1.54 1.57
N ALA A 312 21.93 -1.34 2.50
CA ALA A 312 23.36 -1.27 2.19
C ALA A 312 23.85 -2.57 1.53
N THR A 313 23.40 -3.72 1.99
CA THR A 313 23.78 -5.03 1.41
C THR A 313 23.33 -5.14 -0.04
N PHE A 314 22.12 -4.67 -0.38
CA PHE A 314 21.66 -4.68 -1.77
C PHE A 314 22.38 -3.66 -2.65
N HIS A 315 22.62 -2.47 -2.13
CA HIS A 315 23.16 -1.36 -2.92
C HIS A 315 24.68 -1.33 -3.02
N GLU A 316 25.41 -1.94 -2.08
CA GLU A 316 26.87 -1.83 -1.96
C GLU A 316 27.63 -2.05 -3.27
N PRO A 317 27.36 -3.09 -4.09
CA PRO A 317 28.09 -3.30 -5.33
C PRO A 317 27.93 -2.16 -6.35
N MET A 318 26.74 -1.55 -6.42
CA MET A 318 26.44 -0.42 -7.28
C MET A 318 26.94 0.89 -6.69
N TYR A 319 26.78 1.04 -5.37
CA TYR A 319 27.17 2.23 -4.63
C TYR A 319 28.66 2.51 -4.70
N ARG A 320 29.52 1.49 -4.61
CA ARG A 320 30.97 1.63 -4.77
C ARG A 320 31.39 2.25 -6.10
N GLN A 321 30.59 2.08 -7.15
CA GLN A 321 30.89 2.55 -8.50
C GLN A 321 30.17 3.86 -8.84
N ARG A 322 29.00 4.10 -8.25
CA ARG A 322 28.05 5.12 -8.69
C ARG A 322 27.42 5.92 -7.53
N ALA A 323 28.15 6.12 -6.43
CA ALA A 323 27.64 6.82 -5.24
C ALA A 323 27.01 8.19 -5.54
N ASN A 324 27.55 8.93 -6.52
CA ASN A 324 27.04 10.26 -6.90
C ASN A 324 25.71 10.24 -7.68
N ASP A 325 25.27 9.07 -8.15
CA ASP A 325 24.00 8.91 -8.86
C ASP A 325 22.82 8.67 -7.91
N TYR A 326 23.09 8.40 -6.63
CA TYR A 326 22.10 8.21 -5.57
C TYR A 326 21.65 9.54 -4.96
N GLY A 327 20.39 9.65 -4.62
CA GLY A 327 19.83 10.74 -3.85
C GLY A 327 20.42 10.83 -2.43
N PRO A 328 20.38 12.00 -1.80
CA PRO A 328 21.07 12.24 -0.54
C PRO A 328 20.55 11.37 0.61
N MET A 329 19.23 11.13 0.69
CA MET A 329 18.64 10.35 1.79
C MET A 329 18.91 8.84 1.64
N LEU A 330 18.87 8.32 0.42
CA LEU A 330 19.24 6.93 0.17
C LEU A 330 20.74 6.70 0.40
N ARG A 331 21.57 7.67 0.03
CA ARG A 331 23.02 7.63 0.31
C ARG A 331 23.29 7.56 1.81
N ASP A 332 22.67 8.42 2.60
CA ASP A 332 22.79 8.39 4.08
C ASP A 332 22.38 7.03 4.65
N LEU A 333 21.27 6.47 4.17
CA LEU A 333 20.81 5.15 4.60
C LEU A 333 21.83 4.06 4.29
N ILE A 334 22.41 4.06 3.09
CA ILE A 334 23.45 3.10 2.68
C ILE A 334 24.70 3.26 3.55
N GLU A 335 25.19 4.48 3.75
CA GLU A 335 26.38 4.77 4.55
C GLU A 335 26.19 4.36 6.03
N ARG A 336 25.02 4.60 6.61
CA ARG A 336 24.65 4.11 7.95
C ARG A 336 24.67 2.59 8.03
N GLY A 337 24.11 1.91 7.01
CA GLY A 337 24.14 0.45 6.95
C GLY A 337 25.55 -0.11 6.86
N LEU A 338 26.41 0.49 6.03
CA LEU A 338 27.81 0.11 5.89
C LEU A 338 28.63 0.35 7.19
N ALA A 339 28.26 1.34 7.99
CA ALA A 339 28.90 1.66 9.26
C ALA A 339 28.37 0.83 10.44
N THR A 340 27.23 0.15 10.29
CA THR A 340 26.61 -0.64 11.36
C THR A 340 27.34 -1.97 11.54
N ASP A 341 27.79 -2.24 12.77
CA ASP A 341 28.44 -3.51 13.10
C ASP A 341 27.43 -4.67 13.21
N GLY A 342 27.95 -5.90 13.01
CA GLY A 342 27.10 -7.10 13.01
C GLY A 342 26.42 -7.38 14.35
N LEU A 343 26.99 -6.92 15.48
CA LEU A 343 26.40 -7.12 16.80
C LEU A 343 25.19 -6.20 17.02
N THR A 344 25.29 -4.95 16.58
CA THR A 344 24.18 -3.98 16.58
C THR A 344 23.02 -4.49 15.75
N TYR A 345 23.28 -4.95 14.53
CA TYR A 345 22.26 -5.54 13.64
C TYR A 345 21.61 -6.79 14.25
N SER A 346 22.41 -7.71 14.80
CA SER A 346 21.92 -8.95 15.40
C SER A 346 21.01 -8.69 16.61
N ARG A 347 21.36 -7.72 17.46
CA ARG A 347 20.53 -7.29 18.59
C ARG A 347 19.22 -6.64 18.16
N ALA A 348 19.25 -5.85 17.08
CA ALA A 348 18.03 -5.27 16.52
C ALA A 348 17.06 -6.36 16.01
N LEU A 349 17.57 -7.40 15.35
CA LEU A 349 16.77 -8.55 14.93
C LEU A 349 16.18 -9.32 16.13
N GLU A 350 16.96 -9.56 17.18
CA GLU A 350 16.49 -10.23 18.41
C GLU A 350 15.35 -9.45 19.07
N ARG A 351 15.54 -8.13 19.28
CA ARG A 351 14.48 -7.28 19.86
C ARG A 351 13.24 -7.20 18.99
N ARG A 352 13.40 -7.18 17.66
CA ARG A 352 12.29 -7.25 16.74
C ARG A 352 11.48 -8.54 16.90
N LEU A 353 12.11 -9.70 17.10
CA LEU A 353 11.41 -10.96 17.37
C LEU A 353 10.60 -10.89 18.66
N ALA A 354 11.17 -10.32 19.73
CA ALA A 354 10.46 -10.13 20.99
C ALA A 354 9.25 -9.19 20.81
N PHE A 355 9.43 -8.06 20.12
CA PHE A 355 8.33 -7.16 19.80
C PHE A 355 7.25 -7.84 18.96
N THR A 356 7.61 -8.64 17.95
CA THR A 356 6.65 -9.38 17.12
C THR A 356 5.78 -10.30 17.97
N ALA A 357 6.39 -11.03 18.92
CA ALA A 357 5.64 -11.92 19.81
C ALA A 357 4.68 -11.16 20.74
N ASP A 358 5.10 -10.00 21.25
CA ASP A 358 4.26 -9.15 22.09
C ASP A 358 3.12 -8.49 21.31
N ALA A 359 3.41 -7.96 20.12
CA ALA A 359 2.42 -7.34 19.24
C ALA A 359 1.32 -8.34 18.82
N ARG A 360 1.70 -9.59 18.53
CA ARG A 360 0.74 -10.66 18.26
C ARG A 360 -0.17 -10.97 19.44
N ARG A 361 0.39 -11.04 20.66
CA ARG A 361 -0.43 -11.23 21.88
C ARG A 361 -1.40 -10.06 22.10
N LEU A 362 -0.94 -8.84 21.82
CA LEU A 362 -1.78 -7.65 21.90
C LEU A 362 -2.93 -7.69 20.88
N ALA A 363 -2.63 -8.03 19.62
CA ALA A 363 -3.61 -8.15 18.56
C ALA A 363 -4.64 -9.27 18.82
N ALA A 364 -4.18 -10.42 19.33
CA ALA A 364 -5.05 -11.56 19.66
C ALA A 364 -6.03 -11.30 20.82
N ALA A 365 -5.88 -10.21 21.57
CA ALA A 365 -6.79 -9.84 22.66
C ALA A 365 -8.10 -9.19 22.19
N VAL A 366 -8.20 -8.78 20.93
CA VAL A 366 -9.32 -8.06 20.32
C VAL A 366 -9.48 -8.50 18.86
N ASP A 367 -10.55 -8.08 18.21
CA ASP A 367 -10.73 -8.37 16.78
C ASP A 367 -9.78 -7.53 15.91
N VAL A 368 -9.63 -6.24 16.23
CA VAL A 368 -8.68 -5.35 15.57
C VAL A 368 -8.09 -4.33 16.56
N LEU A 369 -6.85 -3.97 16.37
CA LEU A 369 -6.22 -2.80 16.97
C LEU A 369 -6.51 -1.58 16.11
N MET A 370 -6.79 -0.42 16.72
CA MET A 370 -7.05 0.83 15.99
C MET A 370 -6.13 1.96 16.49
N THR A 371 -5.56 2.69 15.54
CA THR A 371 -4.79 3.92 15.78
C THR A 371 -5.08 4.94 14.68
N PRO A 372 -4.70 6.22 14.83
CA PRO A 372 -4.62 7.14 13.70
C PRO A 372 -3.72 6.57 12.60
N SER A 373 -4.02 6.82 11.33
CA SER A 373 -3.16 6.38 10.23
C SER A 373 -1.85 7.16 10.18
N THR A 374 -1.86 8.44 10.48
CA THR A 374 -0.70 9.35 10.46
C THR A 374 -0.77 10.32 11.64
N PRO A 375 0.37 10.87 12.10
CA PRO A 375 0.39 11.83 13.21
C PRO A 375 -0.35 13.14 12.90
N THR A 376 -0.36 13.54 11.63
CA THR A 376 -0.97 14.77 11.12
C THR A 376 -1.59 14.52 9.76
N PRO A 377 -2.44 15.39 9.22
CA PRO A 377 -2.73 15.43 7.79
C PRO A 377 -1.43 15.56 6.97
N ALA A 378 -1.50 15.46 5.65
CA ALA A 378 -0.34 15.59 4.78
C ALA A 378 0.42 16.89 5.07
N LEU A 379 1.76 16.80 5.23
CA LEU A 379 2.61 17.93 5.58
C LEU A 379 2.66 18.97 4.46
N ALA A 380 2.68 20.25 4.82
CA ALA A 380 2.94 21.37 3.90
C ALA A 380 4.44 21.46 3.57
N ASP A 381 5.02 20.35 3.19
CA ASP A 381 6.43 20.19 2.84
C ASP A 381 6.58 19.08 1.78
N VAL A 382 6.75 19.45 0.53
CA VAL A 382 6.90 18.50 -0.58
C VAL A 382 8.29 17.84 -0.62
N THR A 383 9.23 18.29 0.20
CA THR A 383 10.57 17.69 0.34
C THR A 383 10.60 16.56 1.38
N ASN A 384 9.49 16.31 2.05
CA ASN A 384 9.33 15.30 3.09
C ASN A 384 8.18 14.36 2.74
N THR A 385 8.41 13.06 2.79
CA THR A 385 7.35 12.07 2.52
C THR A 385 6.41 11.82 3.70
N GLY A 386 6.57 12.55 4.80
CA GLY A 386 5.83 12.39 6.05
C GLY A 386 6.46 11.39 7.00
N ASP A 387 5.94 11.35 8.24
CA ASP A 387 6.44 10.46 9.28
C ASP A 387 5.90 9.03 9.12
N THR A 388 6.74 8.05 9.44
CA THR A 388 6.39 6.62 9.46
C THR A 388 6.07 6.10 10.86
N LEU A 389 5.98 7.01 11.81
CA LEU A 389 5.88 6.71 13.24
C LEU A 389 4.73 5.75 13.56
N PHE A 390 3.59 5.92 12.89
CA PHE A 390 2.39 5.14 13.18
C PHE A 390 2.26 3.83 12.39
N GLN A 391 2.89 3.73 11.23
CA GLN A 391 2.86 2.50 10.42
C GLN A 391 4.08 1.58 10.67
N GLY A 392 5.19 2.19 11.09
CA GLY A 392 6.46 1.49 11.33
C GLY A 392 6.33 0.26 12.23
N PRO A 393 5.70 0.37 13.41
CA PRO A 393 5.54 -0.75 14.33
C PRO A 393 4.86 -1.98 13.71
N TRP A 394 3.77 -1.77 12.99
CA TRP A 394 3.01 -2.85 12.35
C TRP A 394 3.76 -3.51 11.19
N THR A 395 4.67 -2.76 10.57
CA THR A 395 5.59 -3.31 9.56
C THR A 395 6.71 -4.09 10.23
N ALA A 396 7.28 -3.57 11.31
CA ALA A 396 8.36 -4.23 12.05
C ALA A 396 7.93 -5.60 12.59
N CYS A 397 6.72 -5.72 13.12
CA CYS A 397 6.16 -6.99 13.62
C CYS A 397 5.48 -7.84 12.53
N GLY A 398 5.30 -7.31 11.30
CA GLY A 398 4.75 -8.05 10.17
C GLY A 398 3.24 -8.29 10.22
N LEU A 399 2.49 -7.64 11.12
CA LEU A 399 1.03 -7.79 11.23
C LEU A 399 0.30 -7.22 10.00
N PRO A 400 -0.80 -7.83 9.54
CA PRO A 400 -1.64 -7.28 8.49
C PRO A 400 -2.27 -5.97 8.96
N THR A 401 -2.29 -4.97 8.09
CA THR A 401 -2.76 -3.62 8.45
C THR A 401 -3.46 -2.97 7.27
N ILE A 402 -4.59 -2.33 7.52
CA ILE A 402 -5.35 -1.58 6.53
C ILE A 402 -5.58 -0.14 7.02
N THR A 403 -5.47 0.84 6.13
CA THR A 403 -5.89 2.22 6.42
C THR A 403 -7.19 2.55 5.72
N LEU A 404 -8.06 3.26 6.43
CA LEU A 404 -9.36 3.72 5.94
C LEU A 404 -9.44 5.25 6.05
N PRO A 405 -9.89 5.96 5.00
CA PRO A 405 -10.21 7.38 5.10
C PRO A 405 -11.43 7.58 6.00
N THR A 406 -11.38 8.58 6.88
CA THR A 406 -12.44 8.83 7.88
C THR A 406 -13.06 10.22 7.81
N GLY A 407 -12.50 11.11 7.01
CA GLY A 407 -12.98 12.47 6.84
C GLY A 407 -11.88 13.42 6.38
N LEU A 408 -12.14 14.70 6.52
CA LEU A 408 -11.21 15.77 6.16
C LEU A 408 -10.88 16.61 7.39
N ALA A 409 -9.63 17.05 7.47
CA ALA A 409 -9.18 18.10 8.38
C ALA A 409 -9.78 19.46 7.97
N ALA A 410 -9.68 20.47 8.84
CA ALA A 410 -10.09 21.84 8.55
C ALA A 410 -9.38 22.44 7.33
N SER A 411 -8.17 21.95 7.04
CA SER A 411 -7.40 22.27 5.83
C SER A 411 -7.96 21.66 4.54
N GLY A 412 -8.97 20.79 4.61
CA GLY A 412 -9.48 20.02 3.48
C GLY A 412 -8.64 18.80 3.09
N LEU A 413 -7.64 18.44 3.89
CA LEU A 413 -6.79 17.27 3.67
C LEU A 413 -7.38 16.02 4.34
N PRO A 414 -7.17 14.82 3.76
CA PRO A 414 -7.69 13.58 4.33
C PRO A 414 -7.13 13.24 5.71
N LEU A 415 -7.99 12.67 6.55
CA LEU A 415 -7.69 12.00 7.80
C LEU A 415 -8.13 10.54 7.73
N GLY A 416 -7.49 9.66 8.49
CA GLY A 416 -7.79 8.23 8.46
C GLY A 416 -7.39 7.49 9.73
N ILE A 417 -8.02 6.32 9.90
CA ILE A 417 -7.61 5.30 10.87
C ILE A 417 -6.83 4.20 10.19
N GLN A 418 -5.99 3.50 10.93
CA GLN A 418 -5.46 2.20 10.55
C GLN A 418 -5.92 1.13 11.52
N LEU A 419 -6.25 -0.04 10.97
CA LEU A 419 -6.63 -1.23 11.71
C LEU A 419 -5.56 -2.30 11.49
N ALA A 420 -5.17 -2.99 12.57
CA ALA A 420 -4.24 -4.13 12.51
C ALA A 420 -4.87 -5.34 13.20
N ALA A 421 -4.62 -6.53 12.67
CA ALA A 421 -5.06 -7.80 13.26
C ALA A 421 -3.87 -8.72 13.54
N ASP A 422 -4.09 -9.90 14.15
CA ASP A 422 -3.01 -10.88 14.33
C ASP A 422 -2.51 -11.43 12.99
N SER A 423 -1.33 -11.99 13.00
CA SER A 423 -0.68 -12.53 11.78
C SER A 423 -1.56 -13.56 11.11
N PHE A 424 -1.74 -13.41 9.80
CA PHE A 424 -2.55 -14.29 8.94
C PHE A 424 -4.06 -14.24 9.18
N ASP A 425 -4.54 -13.29 9.97
CA ASP A 425 -5.97 -13.01 10.11
C ASP A 425 -6.42 -11.86 9.19
N GLU A 426 -6.04 -11.92 7.92
CA GLU A 426 -6.54 -10.98 6.93
C GLU A 426 -8.05 -11.08 6.74
N SER A 427 -8.65 -12.25 6.94
CA SER A 427 -10.11 -12.44 6.84
C SER A 427 -10.84 -11.62 7.89
N GLY A 428 -10.45 -11.74 9.16
CA GLY A 428 -11.02 -10.93 10.25
C GLY A 428 -10.75 -9.44 10.04
N LEU A 429 -9.49 -9.08 9.70
CA LEU A 429 -9.15 -7.68 9.43
C LEU A 429 -10.05 -7.06 8.34
N LEU A 430 -10.26 -7.76 7.22
CA LEU A 430 -11.05 -7.24 6.10
C LEU A 430 -12.54 -7.15 6.44
N GLN A 431 -13.11 -8.16 7.13
CA GLN A 431 -14.49 -8.13 7.59
C GLN A 431 -14.77 -6.93 8.52
N HIS A 432 -13.90 -6.73 9.52
CA HIS A 432 -14.04 -5.64 10.47
C HIS A 432 -13.73 -4.27 9.83
N ALA A 433 -12.76 -4.19 8.94
CA ALA A 433 -12.48 -2.98 8.17
C ALA A 433 -13.67 -2.62 7.25
N HIS A 434 -14.29 -3.60 6.59
CA HIS A 434 -15.46 -3.39 5.75
C HIS A 434 -16.68 -2.95 6.58
N TRP A 435 -16.86 -3.54 7.76
CA TRP A 435 -17.87 -3.06 8.70
C TRP A 435 -17.62 -1.59 9.09
N CYS A 436 -16.39 -1.22 9.47
CA CYS A 436 -16.04 0.17 9.78
C CYS A 436 -16.28 1.09 8.58
N GLU A 437 -15.85 0.71 7.37
CA GLU A 437 -16.04 1.48 6.13
C GLU A 437 -17.51 1.82 5.90
N ARG A 438 -18.42 0.85 6.12
CA ARG A 438 -19.87 1.07 5.99
C ARG A 438 -20.42 2.05 7.04
N GLN A 439 -19.91 2.01 8.27
CA GLN A 439 -20.35 2.96 9.32
C GLN A 439 -19.83 4.38 9.03
N LEU A 440 -18.58 4.49 8.55
CA LEU A 440 -17.96 5.76 8.21
C LEU A 440 -18.60 6.40 6.96
N ASN A 441 -19.02 5.60 6.00
CA ASN A 441 -19.66 6.00 4.73
C ASN A 441 -18.95 7.16 4.00
N ASN A 442 -17.62 7.17 4.05
CA ASN A 442 -16.81 8.24 3.49
C ASN A 442 -16.30 7.86 2.09
N ARG A 443 -16.73 8.62 1.08
CA ARG A 443 -16.18 8.58 -0.27
C ARG A 443 -15.50 9.90 -0.57
N LEU A 444 -14.20 9.95 -0.31
CA LEU A 444 -13.42 11.17 -0.52
C LEU A 444 -13.02 11.31 -2.00
N LEU A 445 -13.13 12.53 -2.50
CA LEU A 445 -12.72 12.91 -3.85
C LEU A 445 -11.92 14.22 -3.77
N PRO A 446 -10.69 14.27 -4.31
CA PRO A 446 -9.92 15.50 -4.34
C PRO A 446 -10.63 16.61 -5.15
N PRO A 447 -10.46 17.89 -4.78
CA PRO A 447 -11.05 19.00 -5.52
C PRO A 447 -10.53 19.06 -6.97
N GLY A 448 -11.43 19.19 -7.93
CA GLY A 448 -11.09 19.32 -9.35
C GLY A 448 -10.73 18.01 -10.05
N ILE A 449 -10.89 16.89 -9.38
CA ILE A 449 -10.66 15.54 -9.90
C ILE A 449 -11.97 14.93 -10.40
#